data_1d76e750293bf02bd13ba811d70d50bc
#
_entry.id   1d76e750293bf02bd13ba811d70d50bc
#
_cell.length_a   1.000
_cell.length_b   1.000
_cell.length_c   1.000
_cell.angle_alpha   90.00
_cell.angle_beta   90.00
_cell.angle_gamma   90.00
#
_symmetry.space_group_name_H-M   'P 1'
#
loop_
_entity.id
_entity.type
_entity.pdbx_description
1 polymer ?
#
loop_
_entity_poly.entity_id
_entity_poly.type
_entity_poly.pdbx_seq_one_letter_code
_entity_poly.pdbx_strand_id
1 'polypeptide(L)'
;MTILLFLAVVLTLACSSFCSGMETGFLSVRRERIIHMAREGSARAKIIYEAISNMGRTTTAILVWNNLANVCYSSAASALVATFYADSPAMQVVLSFVPALAILFLGEFLPKLLCSARPLRRLLWLAPGWRVFARVFMPVGAAVQLVVERVLPNRETKTKMTPESVLKILKDRKDGVKLSDFESALIGRIMVLRARGEFVIPETLLSALDDAVV
;
A
#
# COMPACT_ATOMS: atom_id res chain seq x y z
N MET A 1 36.54 2.04 -6.55
CA MET A 1 35.73 1.79 -5.34
C MET A 1 34.75 2.93 -5.08
N THR A 2 35.17 4.17 -5.03
CA THR A 2 34.34 5.37 -4.74
C THR A 2 33.16 5.54 -5.71
N ILE A 3 33.38 5.34 -7.01
CA ILE A 3 32.31 5.43 -8.03
C ILE A 3 31.23 4.39 -7.79
N LEU A 4 31.59 3.16 -7.42
CA LEU A 4 30.65 2.09 -7.10
C LEU A 4 29.80 2.42 -5.85
N LEU A 5 30.43 2.99 -4.81
CA LEU A 5 29.72 3.42 -3.61
C LEU A 5 28.73 4.57 -3.92
N PHE A 6 29.17 5.55 -4.72
CA PHE A 6 28.30 6.64 -5.15
C PHE A 6 27.09 6.13 -5.98
N LEU A 7 27.34 5.21 -6.90
CA LEU A 7 26.28 4.58 -7.68
C LEU A 7 25.30 3.78 -6.78
N ALA A 8 25.82 3.05 -5.80
CA ALA A 8 25.01 2.33 -4.83
C ALA A 8 24.13 3.28 -4.01
N VAL A 9 24.66 4.41 -3.54
CA VAL A 9 23.92 5.45 -2.82
C VAL A 9 22.78 5.98 -3.68
N VAL A 10 23.03 6.33 -4.93
CA VAL A 10 21.99 6.86 -5.84
C VAL A 10 20.92 5.83 -6.16
N LEU A 11 21.32 4.58 -6.44
CA LEU A 11 20.37 3.52 -6.78
C LEU A 11 19.50 3.12 -5.58
N THR A 12 20.06 3.00 -4.39
CA THR A 12 19.32 2.66 -3.18
C THR A 12 18.39 3.79 -2.75
N LEU A 13 18.81 5.05 -2.89
CA LEU A 13 17.94 6.21 -2.67
C LEU A 13 16.76 6.23 -3.65
N ALA A 14 17.00 5.98 -4.93
CA ALA A 14 15.95 5.91 -5.95
C ALA A 14 14.98 4.74 -5.67
N CYS A 15 15.50 3.59 -5.25
CA CYS A 15 14.68 2.44 -4.87
C CYS A 15 13.80 2.74 -3.65
N SER A 16 14.35 3.35 -2.60
CA SER A 16 13.59 3.78 -1.42
C SER A 16 12.51 4.79 -1.79
N SER A 17 12.85 5.83 -2.56
CA SER A 17 11.88 6.82 -3.06
C SER A 17 10.75 6.19 -3.85
N PHE A 18 11.05 5.22 -4.70
CA PHE A 18 10.06 4.49 -5.49
C PHE A 18 9.13 3.68 -4.58
N CYS A 19 9.67 2.88 -3.65
CA CYS A 19 8.90 2.07 -2.71
C CYS A 19 7.98 2.94 -1.84
N SER A 20 8.52 4.01 -1.27
CA SER A 20 7.81 4.95 -0.41
C SER A 20 6.67 5.66 -1.14
N GLY A 21 6.91 6.08 -2.38
CA GLY A 21 5.89 6.68 -3.24
C GLY A 21 4.79 5.69 -3.64
N MET A 22 5.14 4.45 -3.98
CA MET A 22 4.18 3.40 -4.33
C MET A 22 3.31 3.02 -3.13
N GLU A 23 3.89 2.87 -1.93
CA GLU A 23 3.15 2.58 -0.70
C GLU A 23 2.03 3.60 -0.48
N THR A 24 2.40 4.88 -0.43
CA THR A 24 1.45 5.97 -0.22
C THR A 24 0.43 6.08 -1.36
N GLY A 25 0.88 5.88 -2.59
CA GLY A 25 0.00 5.89 -3.76
C GLY A 25 -1.08 4.81 -3.69
N PHE A 26 -0.74 3.57 -3.34
CA PHE A 26 -1.69 2.47 -3.19
C PHE A 26 -2.70 2.72 -2.06
N LEU A 27 -2.27 3.30 -0.93
CA LEU A 27 -3.14 3.61 0.19
C LEU A 27 -4.08 4.80 -0.08
N SER A 28 -3.65 5.75 -0.92
CA SER A 28 -4.38 6.99 -1.16
C SER A 28 -5.29 6.95 -2.40
N VAL A 29 -5.14 5.95 -3.28
CA VAL A 29 -5.92 5.89 -4.52
C VAL A 29 -7.31 5.30 -4.29
N ARG A 30 -8.34 5.87 -4.93
CA ARG A 30 -9.69 5.30 -4.95
C ARG A 30 -9.71 4.04 -5.82
N ARG A 31 -9.98 2.90 -5.19
CA ARG A 31 -9.96 1.57 -5.82
C ARG A 31 -10.93 1.47 -7.00
N GLU A 32 -12.12 2.04 -6.86
CA GLU A 32 -13.18 2.01 -7.88
C GLU A 32 -12.71 2.64 -9.19
N ARG A 33 -11.94 3.72 -9.09
CA ARG A 33 -11.44 4.46 -10.26
C ARG A 33 -10.40 3.64 -11.03
N ILE A 34 -9.55 2.90 -10.34
CA ILE A 34 -8.59 1.98 -10.95
C ILE A 34 -9.31 0.83 -11.64
N ILE A 35 -10.35 0.25 -11.01
CA ILE A 35 -11.17 -0.82 -11.59
C ILE A 35 -11.84 -0.35 -12.89
N HIS A 36 -12.44 0.84 -12.88
CA HIS A 36 -13.09 1.40 -14.06
C HIS A 36 -12.09 1.57 -15.23
N MET A 37 -10.96 2.21 -14.99
CA MET A 37 -9.91 2.39 -15.99
C MET A 37 -9.29 1.07 -16.49
N ALA A 38 -9.19 0.07 -15.62
CA ALA A 38 -8.72 -1.27 -16.02
C ALA A 38 -9.72 -1.98 -16.93
N ARG A 39 -11.03 -1.82 -16.68
CA ARG A 39 -12.11 -2.32 -17.54
C ARG A 39 -12.18 -1.61 -18.88
N GLU A 40 -11.88 -0.33 -18.93
CA GLU A 40 -11.77 0.47 -20.15
C GLU A 40 -10.54 0.13 -21.01
N GLY A 41 -9.72 -0.82 -20.57
CA GLY A 41 -8.59 -1.32 -21.35
C GLY A 41 -7.24 -0.69 -21.05
N SER A 42 -7.14 0.23 -20.07
CA SER A 42 -5.87 0.84 -19.69
C SER A 42 -4.86 -0.20 -19.14
N ALA A 43 -3.78 -0.45 -19.90
CA ALA A 43 -2.74 -1.40 -19.49
C ALA A 43 -2.05 -1.02 -18.18
N ARG A 44 -1.86 0.28 -17.91
CA ARG A 44 -1.27 0.78 -16.66
C ARG A 44 -2.21 0.57 -15.47
N ALA A 45 -3.52 0.80 -15.66
CA ALA A 45 -4.51 0.56 -14.63
C ALA A 45 -4.65 -0.93 -14.29
N LYS A 46 -4.50 -1.84 -15.27
CA LYS A 46 -4.49 -3.29 -15.02
C LYS A 46 -3.33 -3.71 -14.11
N ILE A 47 -2.13 -3.17 -14.33
CA ILE A 47 -0.96 -3.44 -13.48
C ILE A 47 -1.23 -3.01 -12.02
N ILE A 48 -1.77 -1.81 -11.84
CA ILE A 48 -2.09 -1.28 -10.52
C ILE A 48 -3.25 -2.04 -9.88
N TYR A 49 -4.25 -2.46 -10.67
CA TYR A 49 -5.36 -3.28 -10.20
C TYR A 49 -4.89 -4.63 -9.64
N GLU A 50 -3.97 -5.33 -10.34
CA GLU A 50 -3.37 -6.58 -9.87
C GLU A 50 -2.67 -6.40 -8.52
N ALA A 51 -1.93 -5.31 -8.34
CA ALA A 51 -1.27 -4.98 -7.08
C ALA A 51 -2.28 -4.72 -5.94
N ILE A 52 -3.32 -3.94 -6.21
CA ILE A 52 -4.37 -3.62 -5.22
C ILE A 52 -5.19 -4.85 -4.87
N SER A 53 -5.40 -5.77 -5.81
CA SER A 53 -6.15 -7.02 -5.57
C SER A 53 -5.43 -7.94 -4.58
N ASN A 54 -4.10 -7.84 -4.49
CA ASN A 54 -3.26 -8.58 -3.55
C ASN A 54 -2.56 -7.64 -2.54
N MET A 55 -3.33 -6.72 -1.96
CA MET A 55 -2.78 -5.61 -1.14
C MET A 55 -1.86 -6.07 -0.03
N GLY A 56 -2.18 -7.15 0.68
CA GLY A 56 -1.34 -7.70 1.75
C GLY A 56 0.07 -8.05 1.27
N ARG A 57 0.17 -8.82 0.17
CA ARG A 57 1.47 -9.19 -0.42
C ARG A 57 2.21 -7.98 -0.96
N THR A 58 1.49 -7.09 -1.62
CA THR A 58 2.03 -5.85 -2.18
C THR A 58 2.65 -4.98 -1.11
N THR A 59 1.93 -4.72 -0.02
CA THR A 59 2.41 -3.89 1.10
C THR A 59 3.60 -4.55 1.81
N THR A 60 3.53 -5.86 2.08
CA THR A 60 4.65 -6.60 2.69
C THR A 60 5.90 -6.51 1.83
N ALA A 61 5.78 -6.73 0.52
CA ALA A 61 6.92 -6.62 -0.39
C ALA A 61 7.53 -5.21 -0.38
N ILE A 62 6.71 -4.18 -0.47
CA ILE A 62 7.17 -2.78 -0.43
C ILE A 62 7.90 -2.48 0.87
N LEU A 63 7.33 -2.86 2.02
CA LEU A 63 7.93 -2.62 3.34
C LEU A 63 9.30 -3.29 3.49
N VAL A 64 9.41 -4.56 3.11
CA VAL A 64 10.68 -5.31 3.19
C VAL A 64 11.74 -4.64 2.33
N TRP A 65 11.40 -4.30 1.09
CA TRP A 65 12.36 -3.72 0.17
C TRP A 65 12.70 -2.27 0.45
N ASN A 66 11.76 -1.49 0.98
CA ASN A 66 12.05 -0.14 1.43
C ASN A 66 13.05 -0.15 2.60
N ASN A 67 12.83 -1.04 3.59
CA ASN A 67 13.76 -1.17 4.71
C ASN A 67 15.14 -1.66 4.24
N LEU A 68 15.20 -2.65 3.34
CA LEU A 68 16.45 -3.12 2.78
C LEU A 68 17.20 -2.03 2.01
N ALA A 69 16.48 -1.25 1.18
CA ALA A 69 17.05 -0.11 0.46
C ALA A 69 17.62 0.94 1.42
N ASN A 70 16.93 1.23 2.53
CA ASN A 70 17.37 2.18 3.54
C ASN A 70 18.66 1.69 4.25
N VAL A 71 18.73 0.41 4.60
CA VAL A 71 19.94 -0.18 5.20
C VAL A 71 21.11 -0.17 4.21
N CYS A 72 20.90 -0.58 2.97
CA CYS A 72 21.92 -0.54 1.93
C CYS A 72 22.41 0.90 1.65
N TYR A 73 21.47 1.85 1.59
CA TYR A 73 21.79 3.26 1.45
C TYR A 73 22.69 3.76 2.58
N SER A 74 22.28 3.54 3.83
CA SER A 74 23.02 4.00 5.01
C SER A 74 24.41 3.39 5.06
N SER A 75 24.54 2.09 4.74
CA SER A 75 25.83 1.39 4.70
C SER A 75 26.74 1.96 3.61
N ALA A 76 26.22 2.15 2.40
CA ALA A 76 26.99 2.71 1.28
C ALA A 76 27.39 4.17 1.52
N ALA A 77 26.48 4.97 2.08
CA ALA A 77 26.74 6.37 2.41
C ALA A 77 27.79 6.52 3.51
N SER A 78 27.71 5.70 4.57
CA SER A 78 28.70 5.69 5.64
C SER A 78 30.08 5.27 5.13
N ALA A 79 30.15 4.24 4.26
CA ALA A 79 31.40 3.83 3.63
C ALA A 79 31.98 4.93 2.72
N LEU A 80 31.13 5.68 2.03
CA LEU A 80 31.54 6.81 1.20
C LEU A 80 32.13 7.95 2.05
N VAL A 81 31.46 8.32 3.15
CA VAL A 81 31.95 9.32 4.10
C VAL A 81 33.29 8.88 4.69
N ALA A 82 33.42 7.63 5.12
CA ALA A 82 34.66 7.09 5.67
C ALA A 82 35.82 7.13 4.67
N THR A 83 35.54 6.95 3.37
CA THR A 83 36.57 7.01 2.32
C THR A 83 37.16 8.41 2.16
N PHE A 84 36.35 9.46 2.35
CA PHE A 84 36.81 10.85 2.18
C PHE A 84 37.43 11.47 3.45
N TYR A 85 37.02 10.95 4.62
CA TYR A 85 37.39 11.54 5.93
C TYR A 85 38.04 10.51 6.86
N ALA A 86 38.88 9.62 6.30
CA ALA A 86 39.52 8.53 7.04
C ALA A 86 40.28 9.01 8.30
N ASP A 87 40.93 10.17 8.22
CA ASP A 87 41.79 10.68 9.29
C ASP A 87 41.05 11.51 10.36
N SER A 88 39.71 11.67 10.24
CA SER A 88 38.96 12.54 11.14
C SER A 88 37.64 11.88 11.61
N PRO A 89 37.68 11.04 12.68
CA PRO A 89 36.49 10.36 13.18
C PRO A 89 35.35 11.30 13.58
N ALA A 90 35.66 12.46 14.16
CA ALA A 90 34.67 13.46 14.53
C ALA A 90 33.91 14.00 13.29
N MET A 91 34.63 14.23 12.19
CA MET A 91 34.03 14.70 10.94
C MET A 91 33.17 13.62 10.28
N GLN A 92 33.58 12.35 10.38
CA GLN A 92 32.74 11.21 9.90
C GLN A 92 31.37 11.20 10.60
N VAL A 93 31.35 11.37 11.92
CA VAL A 93 30.08 11.40 12.68
C VAL A 93 29.21 12.58 12.22
N VAL A 94 29.75 13.77 12.14
CA VAL A 94 29.00 14.98 11.74
C VAL A 94 28.48 14.84 10.32
N LEU A 95 29.29 14.38 9.37
CA LEU A 95 28.91 14.25 7.97
C LEU A 95 27.96 13.07 7.72
N SER A 96 27.87 12.09 8.62
CA SER A 96 26.88 11.00 8.52
C SER A 96 25.43 11.48 8.70
N PHE A 97 25.20 12.63 9.32
CA PHE A 97 23.88 13.24 9.38
C PHE A 97 23.36 13.72 8.03
N VAL A 98 24.23 14.12 7.11
CA VAL A 98 23.82 14.61 5.78
C VAL A 98 23.10 13.52 4.96
N PRO A 99 23.68 12.33 4.75
CA PRO A 99 22.98 11.24 4.07
C PRO A 99 21.76 10.74 4.87
N ALA A 100 21.79 10.77 6.21
CA ALA A 100 20.61 10.41 7.01
C ALA A 100 19.41 11.36 6.74
N LEU A 101 19.67 12.66 6.67
CA LEU A 101 18.64 13.63 6.29
C LEU A 101 18.22 13.48 4.82
N ALA A 102 19.16 13.15 3.93
CA ALA A 102 18.86 12.95 2.52
C ALA A 102 17.91 11.74 2.30
N ILE A 103 18.14 10.60 2.95
CA ILE A 103 17.25 9.46 2.83
C ILE A 103 15.87 9.76 3.42
N LEU A 104 15.81 10.40 4.58
CA LEU A 104 14.56 10.78 5.22
C LEU A 104 13.73 11.72 4.32
N PHE A 105 14.37 12.73 3.74
CA PHE A 105 13.65 13.74 2.97
C PHE A 105 13.38 13.28 1.52
N LEU A 106 14.40 12.81 0.81
CA LEU A 106 14.30 12.43 -0.60
C LEU A 106 13.83 10.98 -0.78
N GLY A 107 14.15 10.09 0.13
CA GLY A 107 13.76 8.68 0.10
C GLY A 107 12.35 8.42 0.62
N GLU A 108 11.89 9.18 1.63
CA GLU A 108 10.62 8.91 2.28
C GLU A 108 9.64 10.06 2.22
N PHE A 109 9.97 11.22 2.77
CA PHE A 109 9.01 12.32 2.93
C PHE A 109 8.51 12.87 1.60
N LEU A 110 9.42 13.26 0.71
CA LEU A 110 9.08 13.88 -0.57
C LEU A 110 8.28 12.96 -1.49
N PRO A 111 8.65 11.67 -1.68
CA PRO A 111 7.85 10.74 -2.50
C PRO A 111 6.44 10.52 -1.94
N LYS A 112 6.30 10.40 -0.61
CA LYS A 112 5.00 10.25 0.05
C LYS A 112 4.12 11.48 -0.17
N LEU A 113 4.66 12.67 0.07
CA LEU A 113 3.94 13.93 -0.17
C LEU A 113 3.51 14.08 -1.63
N LEU A 114 4.42 13.77 -2.53
CA LEU A 114 4.13 13.84 -3.95
C LEU A 114 3.02 12.85 -4.35
N CYS A 115 3.08 11.58 -3.93
CA CYS A 115 2.10 10.56 -4.28
C CYS A 115 0.74 10.79 -3.60
N SER A 116 0.68 11.33 -2.39
CA SER A 116 -0.58 11.68 -1.74
C SER A 116 -1.32 12.81 -2.44
N ALA A 117 -0.61 13.80 -2.98
CA ALA A 117 -1.22 14.96 -3.64
C ALA A 117 -2.00 14.59 -4.92
N ARG A 118 -1.52 13.64 -5.73
CA ARG A 118 -2.16 13.18 -6.98
C ARG A 118 -1.99 11.68 -7.18
N PRO A 119 -2.62 10.83 -6.33
CA PRO A 119 -2.30 9.41 -6.24
C PRO A 119 -2.55 8.66 -7.55
N LEU A 120 -3.70 8.87 -8.19
CA LEU A 120 -4.06 8.20 -9.44
C LEU A 120 -3.04 8.45 -10.56
N ARG A 121 -2.74 9.72 -10.84
CA ARG A 121 -1.85 10.09 -11.94
C ARG A 121 -0.43 9.54 -11.72
N ARG A 122 0.06 9.60 -10.49
CA ARG A 122 1.42 9.16 -10.15
C ARG A 122 1.54 7.65 -10.15
N LEU A 123 0.57 6.92 -9.60
CA LEU A 123 0.54 5.47 -9.70
C LEU A 123 0.52 4.98 -11.15
N LEU A 124 -0.30 5.59 -12.01
CA LEU A 124 -0.33 5.21 -13.42
C LEU A 124 0.98 5.53 -14.14
N TRP A 125 1.69 6.59 -13.72
CA TRP A 125 3.01 6.93 -14.25
C TRP A 125 4.08 5.94 -13.77
N LEU A 126 4.03 5.52 -12.51
CA LEU A 126 4.96 4.57 -11.90
C LEU A 126 4.62 3.10 -12.23
N ALA A 127 3.46 2.81 -12.82
CA ALA A 127 2.99 1.45 -13.11
C ALA A 127 3.97 0.59 -13.92
N PRO A 128 4.69 1.09 -14.95
CA PRO A 128 5.68 0.28 -15.65
C PRO A 128 6.85 -0.14 -14.75
N GLY A 129 7.34 0.79 -13.93
CA GLY A 129 8.37 0.50 -12.92
C GLY A 129 7.89 -0.53 -11.89
N TRP A 130 6.64 -0.40 -11.45
CA TRP A 130 6.02 -1.37 -10.55
C TRP A 130 5.97 -2.78 -11.14
N ARG A 131 5.65 -2.94 -12.42
CA ARG A 131 5.65 -4.26 -13.09
C ARG A 131 7.01 -4.95 -13.01
N VAL A 132 8.10 -4.21 -13.23
CA VAL A 132 9.47 -4.73 -13.14
C VAL A 132 9.79 -5.06 -11.68
N PHE A 133 9.54 -4.13 -10.77
CA PHE A 133 9.74 -4.30 -9.34
C PHE A 133 8.98 -5.53 -8.82
N ALA A 134 7.70 -5.66 -9.12
CA ALA A 134 6.88 -6.77 -8.67
C ALA A 134 7.43 -8.13 -9.17
N ARG A 135 7.88 -8.21 -10.41
CA ARG A 135 8.44 -9.45 -10.97
C ARG A 135 9.67 -9.94 -10.21
N VAL A 136 10.54 -9.01 -9.78
CA VAL A 136 11.81 -9.32 -9.10
C VAL A 136 11.57 -9.54 -7.60
N PHE A 137 10.74 -8.72 -6.98
CA PHE A 137 10.69 -8.58 -5.53
C PHE A 137 9.44 -9.19 -4.86
N MET A 138 8.35 -9.41 -5.58
CA MET A 138 7.15 -10.07 -5.03
C MET A 138 7.40 -11.50 -4.50
N PRO A 139 8.28 -12.34 -5.08
CA PRO A 139 8.54 -13.67 -4.51
C PRO A 139 9.04 -13.61 -3.07
N VAL A 140 9.91 -12.64 -2.76
CA VAL A 140 10.42 -12.45 -1.39
C VAL A 140 9.34 -11.95 -0.46
N GLY A 141 8.52 -10.97 -0.90
CA GLY A 141 7.36 -10.50 -0.14
C GLY A 141 6.36 -11.62 0.16
N ALA A 142 6.13 -12.53 -0.79
CA ALA A 142 5.27 -13.70 -0.60
C ALA A 142 5.85 -14.67 0.46
N ALA A 143 7.15 -14.91 0.44
CA ALA A 143 7.82 -15.76 1.44
C ALA A 143 7.71 -15.16 2.85
N VAL A 144 7.95 -13.86 2.99
CA VAL A 144 7.79 -13.14 4.27
C VAL A 144 6.33 -13.18 4.74
N GLN A 145 5.37 -13.00 3.84
CA GLN A 145 3.95 -13.08 4.19
C GLN A 145 3.55 -14.46 4.70
N LEU A 146 4.07 -15.54 4.11
CA LEU A 146 3.84 -16.91 4.61
C LEU A 146 4.35 -17.10 6.05
N VAL A 147 5.51 -16.52 6.38
CA VAL A 147 6.03 -16.52 7.75
C VAL A 147 5.10 -15.73 8.69
N VAL A 148 4.67 -14.54 8.29
CA VAL A 148 3.75 -13.69 9.07
C VAL A 148 2.41 -14.40 9.30
N GLU A 149 1.84 -15.04 8.28
CA GLU A 149 0.59 -15.81 8.39
C GLU A 149 0.74 -17.02 9.32
N ARG A 150 1.94 -17.61 9.40
CA ARG A 150 2.22 -18.74 10.30
C ARG A 150 2.38 -18.31 11.76
N VAL A 151 2.93 -17.12 11.98
CA VAL A 151 3.12 -16.55 13.33
C VAL A 151 1.83 -15.89 13.83
N LEU A 152 1.01 -15.34 12.95
CA LEU A 152 -0.25 -14.65 13.25
C LEU A 152 -1.42 -15.30 12.47
N PRO A 153 -1.83 -16.53 12.82
CA PRO A 153 -2.83 -17.28 12.04
C PRO A 153 -4.22 -16.64 12.01
N ASN A 154 -4.48 -15.63 12.82
CA ASN A 154 -5.81 -15.01 12.99
C ASN A 154 -5.94 -13.61 12.40
N ARG A 155 -5.07 -13.19 11.48
CA ARG A 155 -5.35 -12.03 10.65
C ARG A 155 -6.30 -12.43 9.53
N GLU A 156 -7.58 -12.57 9.84
CA GLU A 156 -8.64 -12.55 8.85
C GLU A 156 -8.66 -11.19 8.14
N THR A 157 -7.77 -11.03 7.16
CA THR A 157 -7.75 -9.91 6.21
C THR A 157 -8.81 -10.10 5.10
N LYS A 158 -9.66 -11.07 5.26
CA LYS A 158 -10.95 -11.12 4.57
C LYS A 158 -11.98 -10.64 5.59
N THR A 159 -12.31 -9.37 5.55
CA THR A 159 -13.63 -8.93 5.97
C THR A 159 -14.62 -9.66 5.05
N LYS A 160 -14.82 -10.95 5.32
CA LYS A 160 -16.04 -11.62 4.89
C LYS A 160 -17.09 -10.85 5.66
N MET A 161 -17.79 -9.95 4.98
CA MET A 161 -19.00 -9.36 5.54
C MET A 161 -19.92 -10.50 5.88
N THR A 162 -19.90 -10.89 7.13
CA THR A 162 -20.86 -11.83 7.70
C THR A 162 -22.17 -11.07 7.84
N PRO A 163 -23.32 -11.71 7.62
CA PRO A 163 -24.63 -11.12 7.89
C PRO A 163 -24.71 -10.44 9.25
N GLU A 164 -24.00 -10.98 10.24
CA GLU A 164 -23.88 -10.45 11.60
C GLU A 164 -23.17 -9.09 11.69
N SER A 165 -22.14 -8.85 10.84
CA SER A 165 -21.47 -7.55 10.78
C SER A 165 -22.39 -6.47 10.20
N VAL A 166 -23.21 -6.83 9.23
CA VAL A 166 -24.22 -5.94 8.64
C VAL A 166 -25.34 -5.64 9.64
N LEU A 167 -25.81 -6.68 10.37
CA LEU A 167 -26.78 -6.53 11.46
C LEU A 167 -26.28 -5.64 12.58
N LYS A 168 -25.01 -5.75 12.93
CA LYS A 168 -24.39 -4.90 13.96
C LYS A 168 -24.35 -3.43 13.51
N ILE A 169 -23.96 -3.16 12.26
CA ILE A 169 -23.96 -1.82 11.67
C ILE A 169 -25.36 -1.22 11.63
N LEU A 170 -26.38 -2.03 11.28
CA LEU A 170 -27.78 -1.62 11.24
C LEU A 170 -28.37 -1.42 12.65
N LYS A 171 -27.94 -2.21 13.63
CA LYS A 171 -28.46 -2.16 15.01
C LYS A 171 -27.87 -1.02 15.85
N ASP A 172 -26.59 -0.69 15.63
CA ASP A 172 -25.94 0.49 16.23
C ASP A 172 -26.54 1.81 15.72
N ARG A 173 -27.48 1.73 14.77
CA ARG A 173 -28.05 2.82 14.02
C ARG A 173 -29.41 3.35 14.52
N LYS A 174 -30.01 2.74 15.54
CA LYS A 174 -31.29 3.22 16.11
C LYS A 174 -31.24 4.67 16.63
N ASP A 175 -30.08 5.35 16.56
CA ASP A 175 -29.87 6.70 17.11
C ASP A 175 -29.79 7.82 16.06
N GLY A 176 -30.41 7.66 14.88
CA GLY A 176 -30.69 8.80 13.97
C GLY A 176 -29.52 9.34 13.13
N VAL A 177 -28.43 8.60 12.98
CA VAL A 177 -27.29 8.99 12.12
C VAL A 177 -27.58 8.67 10.65
N LYS A 178 -27.35 9.64 9.71
CA LYS A 178 -27.49 9.42 8.26
C LYS A 178 -26.50 8.38 7.73
N LEU A 179 -26.95 7.52 6.79
CA LEU A 179 -26.09 6.55 6.09
C LEU A 179 -24.93 7.26 5.42
N SER A 180 -23.71 6.75 5.65
CA SER A 180 -22.58 7.18 4.84
C SER A 180 -22.74 6.61 3.41
N ASP A 181 -22.14 7.28 2.41
CA ASP A 181 -22.18 6.81 1.01
C ASP A 181 -21.68 5.37 0.86
N PHE A 182 -20.79 4.94 1.75
CA PHE A 182 -20.28 3.58 1.81
C PHE A 182 -21.34 2.56 2.26
N GLU A 183 -22.11 2.89 3.31
CA GLU A 183 -23.15 2.02 3.86
C GLU A 183 -24.32 1.88 2.88
N SER A 184 -24.68 2.97 2.20
CA SER A 184 -25.71 2.96 1.15
C SER A 184 -25.31 2.09 -0.04
N ALA A 185 -24.05 2.19 -0.49
CA ALA A 185 -23.49 1.35 -1.54
C ALA A 185 -23.43 -0.12 -1.13
N LEU A 186 -23.21 -0.42 0.16
CA LEU A 186 -23.16 -1.73 0.70
C LEU A 186 -24.53 -2.39 0.70
N ILE A 187 -25.55 -1.70 1.20
CA ILE A 187 -26.95 -2.15 1.21
C ILE A 187 -27.42 -2.43 -0.23
N GLY A 188 -27.12 -1.52 -1.16
CA GLY A 188 -27.43 -1.71 -2.58
C GLY A 188 -26.78 -2.97 -3.17
N ARG A 189 -25.54 -3.27 -2.78
CA ARG A 189 -24.82 -4.48 -3.26
C ARG A 189 -25.38 -5.77 -2.69
N ILE A 190 -25.83 -5.78 -1.44
CA ILE A 190 -26.50 -6.92 -0.79
C ILE A 190 -27.84 -7.20 -1.48
N MET A 191 -28.61 -6.15 -1.80
CA MET A 191 -29.87 -6.25 -2.53
C MET A 191 -29.70 -6.85 -3.94
N VAL A 192 -28.64 -6.43 -4.67
CA VAL A 192 -28.33 -6.98 -5.99
C VAL A 192 -27.90 -8.45 -5.92
N LEU A 193 -27.12 -8.84 -4.93
CA LEU A 193 -26.69 -10.23 -4.73
C LEU A 193 -27.88 -11.13 -4.37
N ARG A 194 -28.84 -10.61 -3.59
CA ARG A 194 -30.12 -11.29 -3.31
C ARG A 194 -30.95 -11.51 -4.57
N ALA A 195 -31.09 -10.46 -5.40
CA ALA A 195 -31.85 -10.55 -6.65
C ALA A 195 -31.26 -11.58 -7.63
N ARG A 196 -29.95 -11.89 -7.52
CA ARG A 196 -29.26 -12.93 -8.30
C ARG A 196 -29.29 -14.32 -7.68
N GLY A 197 -29.90 -14.48 -6.50
CA GLY A 197 -29.91 -15.76 -5.78
C GLY A 197 -28.56 -16.21 -5.22
N GLU A 198 -27.54 -15.33 -5.25
CA GLU A 198 -26.19 -15.63 -4.79
C GLU A 198 -26.01 -15.45 -3.28
N PHE A 199 -27.04 -14.91 -2.60
CA PHE A 199 -26.99 -14.63 -1.16
C PHE A 199 -28.37 -14.82 -0.53
N VAL A 200 -28.46 -15.72 0.46
CA VAL A 200 -29.66 -15.91 1.27
C VAL A 200 -29.57 -14.94 2.46
N ILE A 201 -30.45 -13.95 2.49
CA ILE A 201 -30.55 -13.01 3.59
C ILE A 201 -31.45 -13.64 4.68
N PRO A 202 -30.97 -13.75 5.94
CA PRO A 202 -31.84 -14.18 7.05
C PRO A 202 -33.02 -13.21 7.24
N GLU A 203 -34.18 -13.73 7.60
CA GLU A 203 -35.43 -12.93 7.75
C GLU A 203 -35.26 -11.76 8.75
N THR A 204 -34.41 -11.95 9.76
CA THR A 204 -34.07 -10.90 10.74
C THR A 204 -33.32 -9.70 10.14
N LEU A 205 -32.66 -9.90 9.01
CA LEU A 205 -31.99 -8.84 8.24
C LEU A 205 -32.95 -8.15 7.28
N LEU A 206 -33.96 -8.86 6.81
CA LEU A 206 -34.99 -8.31 5.92
C LEU A 206 -35.86 -7.29 6.65
N SER A 207 -36.33 -7.60 7.84
CA SER A 207 -37.12 -6.68 8.66
C SER A 207 -36.32 -5.41 9.00
N ALA A 208 -35.02 -5.54 9.29
CA ALA A 208 -34.17 -4.41 9.59
C ALA A 208 -33.83 -3.52 8.37
N LEU A 209 -33.86 -4.09 7.15
CA LEU A 209 -33.66 -3.36 5.90
C LEU A 209 -34.94 -2.62 5.45
N ASP A 210 -36.11 -3.21 5.63
CA ASP A 210 -37.41 -2.58 5.33
C ASP A 210 -37.65 -1.39 6.27
N ASP A 211 -37.28 -1.48 7.55
CA ASP A 211 -37.34 -0.38 8.52
C ASP A 211 -36.34 0.75 8.25
N ALA A 212 -35.26 0.50 7.47
CA ALA A 212 -34.24 1.48 7.15
C ALA A 212 -34.47 2.23 5.82
N VAL A 213 -35.43 1.77 4.99
CA VAL A 213 -35.74 2.36 3.67
C VAL A 213 -36.98 3.26 3.74
N VAL A 214 -37.75 3.25 4.84
CA VAL A 214 -38.86 4.14 5.13
C VAL A 214 -38.34 5.34 5.93
#